data_5d04a70e173b30e776dc76029ac9f406
#
_entry.id   5d04a70e173b30e776dc76029ac9f406
#
_cell.length_a   1.000
_cell.length_b   1.000
_cell.length_c   1.000
_cell.angle_alpha   90.00
_cell.angle_beta   90.00
_cell.angle_gamma   90.00
#
_symmetry.space_group_name_H-M   'P 1'
#
loop_
_entity.id
_entity.type
_entity.pdbx_description
1 polymer ?
#
loop_
_entity_poly.entity_id
_entity_poly.type
_entity_poly.pdbx_seq_one_letter_code
_entity_poly.pdbx_strand_id
1 'polypeptide(L)'
;MLDNKRIAAFIADKRKAKGFTQQQVADALNISFQAVSKWESGISYPTIELLYALSRLLGTTTDEILNARDSFDAGLTYEKAGVDISHTDSIKREMAVYLHSQNPRVLNGIGPFASLYDVRFDDIENPVLVLKSEEPGSKQKLATRYGYTESICHDMINHLVNDIIVMGAKPLAVLDTIICGNAEKDTIRSIIKGISESCRENECDLVGGEMSIQPGVVDKGDYVLTASIAGIVDREKIIDGSKIQAGDKVLAVASNGLHTNGYSLVRFLMDSMPQIQNEMIGTETFLEAIMKPHTPYYKAVKGILGLPSVHGMAHITGGGIQGKPDGLSARINLDRIVVPPVFKYIKSNGNVAENEMLRTFNCGVGLVIVVEAQAETIISKAISNFYECYPIGEVVKDGASVVFENNLNW
;
A
#
# COMPACT_ATOMS: atom_id res chain seq x y z
N MET A 1 -31.11 37.94 -5.87
CA MET A 1 -32.54 37.93 -5.45
C MET A 1 -33.18 36.75 -6.19
N LEU A 2 -33.92 35.90 -5.51
CA LEU A 2 -34.59 34.75 -6.15
C LEU A 2 -35.66 35.24 -7.14
N ASP A 3 -35.71 34.63 -8.34
CA ASP A 3 -36.69 34.98 -9.37
C ASP A 3 -37.89 34.02 -9.28
N ASN A 4 -38.95 34.49 -8.64
CA ASN A 4 -40.17 33.70 -8.38
C ASN A 4 -40.79 33.11 -9.65
N LYS A 5 -40.78 33.84 -10.76
CA LYS A 5 -41.39 33.39 -12.01
C LYS A 5 -40.60 32.27 -12.65
N ARG A 6 -39.26 32.37 -12.62
CA ARG A 6 -38.39 31.34 -13.16
C ARG A 6 -38.45 30.06 -12.32
N ILE A 7 -38.44 30.18 -10.99
CA ILE A 7 -38.57 29.05 -10.07
C ILE A 7 -39.91 28.35 -10.27
N ALA A 8 -40.98 29.10 -10.35
CA ALA A 8 -42.33 28.58 -10.60
C ALA A 8 -42.41 27.77 -11.90
N ALA A 9 -41.91 28.36 -13.00
CA ALA A 9 -41.85 27.66 -14.30
C ALA A 9 -41.02 26.38 -14.23
N PHE A 10 -39.85 26.44 -13.59
CA PHE A 10 -38.98 25.29 -13.44
C PHE A 10 -39.65 24.13 -12.66
N ILE A 11 -40.32 24.42 -11.56
CA ILE A 11 -41.07 23.40 -10.78
C ILE A 11 -42.17 22.78 -11.66
N ALA A 12 -42.93 23.60 -12.38
CA ALA A 12 -44.00 23.12 -13.26
C ALA A 12 -43.46 22.24 -14.40
N ASP A 13 -42.35 22.61 -15.02
CA ASP A 13 -41.72 21.86 -16.11
C ASP A 13 -41.17 20.53 -15.60
N LYS A 14 -40.45 20.49 -14.46
CA LYS A 14 -39.97 19.23 -13.86
C LYS A 14 -41.11 18.32 -13.47
N ARG A 15 -42.18 18.83 -12.89
CA ARG A 15 -43.39 18.04 -12.59
C ARG A 15 -43.98 17.39 -13.85
N LYS A 16 -44.17 18.21 -14.91
CA LYS A 16 -44.72 17.71 -16.19
C LYS A 16 -43.79 16.67 -16.82
N ALA A 17 -42.48 16.88 -16.80
CA ALA A 17 -41.51 15.95 -17.32
C ALA A 17 -41.55 14.60 -16.59
N LYS A 18 -41.88 14.55 -15.32
CA LYS A 18 -42.12 13.34 -14.52
C LYS A 18 -43.53 12.75 -14.70
N GLY A 19 -44.41 13.40 -15.46
CA GLY A 19 -45.79 12.94 -15.68
C GLY A 19 -46.74 13.16 -14.50
N PHE A 20 -46.36 13.94 -13.51
CA PHE A 20 -47.21 14.19 -12.32
C PHE A 20 -48.23 15.31 -12.60
N THR A 21 -49.47 15.14 -12.07
CA THR A 21 -50.41 16.26 -11.89
C THR A 21 -50.04 17.04 -10.62
N GLN A 22 -50.55 18.29 -10.52
CA GLN A 22 -50.37 19.08 -9.29
C GLN A 22 -50.99 18.38 -8.08
N GLN A 23 -52.12 17.66 -8.27
CA GLN A 23 -52.75 16.90 -7.20
C GLN A 23 -51.83 15.71 -6.71
N GLN A 24 -51.22 14.99 -7.63
CA GLN A 24 -50.32 13.91 -7.27
C GLN A 24 -49.07 14.38 -6.51
N VAL A 25 -48.54 15.55 -6.85
CA VAL A 25 -47.48 16.19 -6.08
C VAL A 25 -47.94 16.58 -4.69
N ALA A 26 -49.18 17.19 -4.60
CA ALA A 26 -49.76 17.56 -3.32
C ALA A 26 -49.97 16.35 -2.40
N ASP A 27 -50.52 15.27 -2.94
CA ASP A 27 -50.76 14.02 -2.21
C ASP A 27 -49.42 13.39 -1.75
N ALA A 28 -48.40 13.35 -2.62
CA ALA A 28 -47.07 12.78 -2.31
C ALA A 28 -46.34 13.58 -1.21
N LEU A 29 -46.54 14.87 -1.13
CA LEU A 29 -45.93 15.74 -0.13
C LEU A 29 -46.83 16.00 1.08
N ASN A 30 -48.02 15.42 1.12
CA ASN A 30 -49.02 15.58 2.17
C ASN A 30 -49.41 17.06 2.42
N ILE A 31 -49.66 17.79 1.32
CA ILE A 31 -50.05 19.21 1.34
C ILE A 31 -51.29 19.44 0.48
N SER A 32 -51.82 20.66 0.50
CA SER A 32 -52.97 21.01 -0.35
C SER A 32 -52.57 21.25 -1.83
N PHE A 33 -53.47 20.91 -2.74
CA PHE A 33 -53.35 21.27 -4.17
C PHE A 33 -53.07 22.76 -4.36
N GLN A 34 -53.70 23.63 -3.57
CA GLN A 34 -53.53 25.07 -3.61
C GLN A 34 -52.08 25.50 -3.30
N ALA A 35 -51.35 24.75 -2.46
CA ALA A 35 -49.97 25.04 -2.17
C ALA A 35 -49.09 24.83 -3.42
N VAL A 36 -49.24 23.69 -4.10
CA VAL A 36 -48.51 23.38 -5.35
C VAL A 36 -48.86 24.39 -6.43
N SER A 37 -50.15 24.75 -6.58
CA SER A 37 -50.61 25.75 -7.53
C SER A 37 -50.01 27.14 -7.26
N LYS A 38 -49.86 27.53 -5.99
CA LYS A 38 -49.21 28.81 -5.61
C LYS A 38 -47.72 28.80 -5.93
N TRP A 39 -47.03 27.66 -5.76
CA TRP A 39 -45.62 27.53 -6.14
C TRP A 39 -45.42 27.67 -7.64
N GLU A 40 -46.24 26.98 -8.44
CA GLU A 40 -46.16 27.02 -9.91
C GLU A 40 -46.66 28.33 -10.53
N SER A 41 -47.42 29.13 -9.77
CA SER A 41 -47.82 30.49 -10.18
C SER A 41 -46.88 31.58 -9.66
N GLY A 42 -45.86 31.23 -8.88
CA GLY A 42 -44.91 32.19 -8.32
C GLY A 42 -45.42 33.04 -7.17
N ILE A 43 -46.56 32.67 -6.59
CA ILE A 43 -47.18 33.41 -5.48
C ILE A 43 -46.47 33.12 -4.15
N SER A 44 -45.96 31.90 -3.98
CA SER A 44 -45.22 31.47 -2.78
C SER A 44 -44.13 30.46 -3.13
N TYR A 45 -43.24 30.18 -2.19
CA TYR A 45 -42.24 29.15 -2.26
C TYR A 45 -42.57 27.94 -1.35
N PRO A 46 -42.06 26.73 -1.64
CA PRO A 46 -42.00 25.67 -0.67
C PRO A 46 -41.20 26.08 0.57
N THR A 47 -41.59 25.61 1.75
CA THR A 47 -40.69 25.66 2.94
C THR A 47 -39.42 24.86 2.69
N ILE A 48 -38.39 25.06 3.50
CA ILE A 48 -37.10 24.36 3.31
C ILE A 48 -37.30 22.84 3.33
N GLU A 49 -38.12 22.32 4.25
CA GLU A 49 -38.43 20.88 4.35
C GLU A 49 -39.17 20.38 3.11
N LEU A 50 -40.15 21.16 2.62
CA LEU A 50 -40.93 20.82 1.43
C LEU A 50 -40.10 20.99 0.14
N LEU A 51 -39.16 21.92 0.11
CA LEU A 51 -38.24 22.10 -1.02
C LEU A 51 -37.33 20.88 -1.21
N TYR A 52 -36.81 20.35 -0.09
CA TYR A 52 -36.03 19.10 -0.11
C TYR A 52 -36.88 17.91 -0.57
N ALA A 53 -38.07 17.74 -0.01
CA ALA A 53 -38.98 16.66 -0.39
C ALA A 53 -39.40 16.75 -1.87
N LEU A 54 -39.72 17.97 -2.33
CA LEU A 54 -40.08 18.26 -3.73
C LEU A 54 -38.93 17.96 -4.69
N SER A 55 -37.71 18.33 -4.33
CA SER A 55 -36.53 18.04 -5.17
C SER A 55 -36.35 16.56 -5.40
N ARG A 56 -36.49 15.74 -4.36
CA ARG A 56 -36.44 14.27 -4.47
C ARG A 56 -37.57 13.69 -5.32
N LEU A 57 -38.78 14.17 -5.12
CA LEU A 57 -39.96 13.74 -5.88
C LEU A 57 -39.80 14.02 -7.39
N LEU A 58 -39.29 15.22 -7.71
CA LEU A 58 -39.10 15.65 -9.09
C LEU A 58 -37.78 15.15 -9.72
N GLY A 59 -36.89 14.51 -8.94
CA GLY A 59 -35.60 14.03 -9.42
C GLY A 59 -34.65 15.17 -9.83
N THR A 60 -34.64 16.22 -9.03
CA THR A 60 -33.78 17.41 -9.18
C THR A 60 -33.14 17.74 -7.82
N THR A 61 -32.31 18.75 -7.75
CA THR A 61 -31.72 19.24 -6.49
C THR A 61 -32.43 20.52 -6.01
N THR A 62 -32.31 20.82 -4.72
CA THR A 62 -32.82 22.10 -4.17
C THR A 62 -32.16 23.30 -4.83
N ASP A 63 -30.89 23.18 -5.18
CA ASP A 63 -30.10 24.21 -5.84
C ASP A 63 -30.60 24.47 -7.29
N GLU A 64 -30.93 23.42 -8.03
CA GLU A 64 -31.54 23.54 -9.37
C GLU A 64 -32.90 24.20 -9.31
N ILE A 65 -33.74 23.89 -8.32
CA ILE A 65 -35.02 24.55 -8.14
C ILE A 65 -34.81 26.01 -7.82
N LEU A 66 -33.95 26.39 -6.89
CA LEU A 66 -33.71 27.76 -6.46
C LEU A 66 -33.07 28.61 -7.56
N ASN A 67 -32.20 28.04 -8.38
CA ASN A 67 -31.60 28.72 -9.53
C ASN A 67 -32.45 28.65 -10.81
N ALA A 68 -33.52 27.86 -10.78
CA ALA A 68 -34.44 27.65 -11.92
C ALA A 68 -33.72 27.24 -13.21
N ARG A 69 -32.77 26.29 -13.08
CA ARG A 69 -32.00 25.74 -14.20
C ARG A 69 -31.47 24.37 -13.86
N ASP A 70 -31.40 23.49 -14.85
CA ASP A 70 -30.72 22.20 -14.72
C ASP A 70 -29.22 22.38 -14.49
N SER A 71 -28.61 21.52 -13.71
CA SER A 71 -27.16 21.50 -13.53
C SER A 71 -26.42 21.31 -14.86
N PHE A 72 -27.08 20.70 -15.84
CA PHE A 72 -26.58 20.57 -17.22
C PHE A 72 -26.46 21.90 -17.96
N ASP A 73 -27.36 22.88 -17.71
CA ASP A 73 -27.32 24.22 -18.37
C ASP A 73 -26.14 25.09 -17.92
N ALA A 74 -25.52 24.74 -16.78
CA ALA A 74 -24.33 25.43 -16.28
C ALA A 74 -23.01 24.93 -16.90
N GLY A 75 -23.08 24.09 -17.95
CA GLY A 75 -21.95 23.45 -18.60
C GLY A 75 -21.34 22.31 -17.73
N LEU A 76 -20.76 21.32 -18.37
CA LEU A 76 -19.98 20.28 -17.71
C LEU A 76 -18.60 20.86 -17.33
N THR A 77 -18.20 20.64 -16.07
CA THR A 77 -16.84 20.94 -15.61
C THR A 77 -16.22 19.68 -15.02
N TYR A 78 -14.89 19.60 -15.04
CA TYR A 78 -14.16 18.49 -14.45
C TYR A 78 -14.41 18.40 -12.94
N GLU A 79 -14.59 19.55 -12.28
CA GLU A 79 -14.95 19.64 -10.86
C GLU A 79 -16.33 18.99 -10.58
N LYS A 80 -17.35 19.24 -11.45
CA LYS A 80 -18.66 18.59 -11.34
C LYS A 80 -18.60 17.08 -11.57
N ALA A 81 -17.60 16.63 -12.32
CA ALA A 81 -17.32 15.21 -12.51
C ALA A 81 -16.52 14.60 -11.34
N GLY A 82 -16.21 15.39 -10.29
CA GLY A 82 -15.52 14.92 -9.09
C GLY A 82 -14.03 15.17 -9.07
N VAL A 83 -13.46 15.91 -10.03
CA VAL A 83 -12.03 16.21 -10.12
C VAL A 83 -11.78 17.72 -10.06
N ASP A 84 -11.37 18.22 -8.90
CA ASP A 84 -10.95 19.62 -8.72
C ASP A 84 -9.46 19.78 -9.01
N ILE A 85 -9.13 20.32 -10.20
CA ILE A 85 -7.75 20.54 -10.63
C ILE A 85 -7.03 21.54 -9.71
N SER A 86 -7.70 22.61 -9.31
CA SER A 86 -7.10 23.67 -8.48
C SER A 86 -6.72 23.13 -7.10
N HIS A 87 -7.58 22.31 -6.51
CA HIS A 87 -7.31 21.63 -5.24
C HIS A 87 -6.13 20.65 -5.40
N THR A 88 -6.12 19.84 -6.45
CA THR A 88 -5.05 18.90 -6.77
C THR A 88 -3.69 19.59 -6.95
N ASP A 89 -3.66 20.71 -7.68
CA ASP A 89 -2.45 21.51 -7.89
C ASP A 89 -1.93 22.14 -6.58
N SER A 90 -2.84 22.51 -5.68
CA SER A 90 -2.47 22.98 -4.34
C SER A 90 -1.78 21.87 -3.53
N ILE A 91 -2.34 20.67 -3.56
CA ILE A 91 -1.74 19.49 -2.89
C ILE A 91 -0.35 19.21 -3.47
N LYS A 92 -0.22 19.12 -4.80
CA LYS A 92 1.07 18.86 -5.48
C LYS A 92 2.16 19.88 -5.08
N ARG A 93 1.81 21.17 -5.00
CA ARG A 93 2.76 22.22 -4.58
C ARG A 93 3.25 22.05 -3.14
N GLU A 94 2.35 21.68 -2.22
CA GLU A 94 2.73 21.45 -0.83
C GLU A 94 3.58 20.19 -0.66
N MET A 95 3.31 19.16 -1.47
CA MET A 95 4.05 17.89 -1.42
C MET A 95 5.47 17.99 -2.01
N ALA A 96 5.74 19.02 -2.83
CA ALA A 96 7.06 19.23 -3.45
C ALA A 96 8.23 19.23 -2.45
N VAL A 97 7.99 19.64 -1.19
CA VAL A 97 9.00 19.63 -0.13
C VAL A 97 9.47 18.21 0.25
N TYR A 98 8.59 17.23 0.18
CA TYR A 98 8.92 15.82 0.48
C TYR A 98 9.62 15.11 -0.67
N LEU A 99 9.47 15.63 -1.88
CA LEU A 99 9.98 15.07 -3.12
C LEU A 99 11.33 15.68 -3.52
N HIS A 100 11.84 16.65 -2.75
CA HIS A 100 13.12 17.29 -3.04
C HIS A 100 14.28 16.41 -2.58
N SER A 101 14.97 15.75 -3.53
CA SER A 101 16.21 15.04 -3.26
C SER A 101 17.40 16.00 -3.24
N GLN A 102 18.30 15.86 -2.27
CA GLN A 102 19.60 16.54 -2.23
C GLN A 102 20.71 15.72 -2.90
N ASN A 103 20.39 14.54 -3.43
CA ASN A 103 21.34 13.68 -4.10
C ASN A 103 21.74 14.29 -5.45
N PRO A 104 23.02 14.60 -5.69
CA PRO A 104 23.47 15.18 -6.96
C PRO A 104 23.27 14.29 -8.17
N ARG A 105 22.96 13.01 -7.98
CA ARG A 105 22.62 12.08 -9.05
C ARG A 105 21.21 12.27 -9.60
N VAL A 106 20.32 12.93 -8.87
CA VAL A 106 19.01 13.35 -9.37
C VAL A 106 19.20 14.65 -10.15
N LEU A 107 19.22 14.55 -11.48
CA LEU A 107 19.65 15.62 -12.37
C LEU A 107 18.56 16.66 -12.65
N ASN A 108 17.31 16.37 -12.36
CA ASN A 108 16.20 17.29 -12.55
C ASN A 108 15.27 17.30 -11.31
N GLY A 109 14.65 18.43 -11.07
CA GLY A 109 13.60 18.54 -10.05
C GLY A 109 12.27 17.98 -10.55
N ILE A 110 11.24 18.08 -9.69
CA ILE A 110 9.86 17.68 -10.00
C ILE A 110 9.25 18.68 -10.97
N GLY A 111 8.45 18.16 -11.92
CA GLY A 111 7.72 18.94 -12.92
C GLY A 111 7.94 18.48 -14.36
N PRO A 112 9.15 18.03 -14.80
CA PRO A 112 9.32 17.35 -16.08
C PRO A 112 8.53 16.03 -16.15
N PHE A 113 8.30 15.55 -17.38
CA PHE A 113 7.56 14.30 -17.64
C PHE A 113 8.26 13.04 -17.13
N ALA A 114 9.56 13.10 -16.87
CA ALA A 114 10.34 11.98 -16.36
C ALA A 114 11.49 12.46 -15.48
N SER A 115 11.95 11.60 -14.59
CA SER A 115 13.09 11.84 -13.73
C SER A 115 14.38 11.39 -14.42
N LEU A 116 15.44 12.17 -14.25
CA LEU A 116 16.77 11.86 -14.76
C LEU A 116 17.69 11.52 -13.59
N TYR A 117 18.33 10.34 -13.67
CA TYR A 117 19.23 9.85 -12.64
C TYR A 117 20.59 9.47 -13.21
N ASP A 118 21.68 9.98 -12.63
CA ASP A 118 23.05 9.64 -13.05
C ASP A 118 23.44 8.28 -12.44
N VAL A 119 23.63 7.27 -13.28
CA VAL A 119 23.96 5.89 -12.91
C VAL A 119 25.45 5.55 -12.97
N ARG A 120 26.32 6.55 -13.08
CA ARG A 120 27.77 6.36 -13.06
C ARG A 120 28.27 6.24 -11.63
N PHE A 121 28.83 5.10 -11.28
CA PHE A 121 29.44 4.82 -9.97
C PHE A 121 30.87 4.33 -10.17
N ASP A 122 31.80 4.86 -9.38
CA ASP A 122 33.25 4.53 -9.50
C ASP A 122 33.54 3.08 -9.06
N ASP A 123 32.68 2.46 -8.27
CA ASP A 123 32.77 1.10 -7.74
C ASP A 123 31.98 0.06 -8.54
N ILE A 124 31.41 0.44 -9.69
CA ILE A 124 30.61 -0.41 -10.60
C ILE A 124 31.18 -0.32 -12.01
N GLU A 125 31.91 -1.35 -12.43
CA GLU A 125 32.52 -1.41 -13.76
C GLU A 125 31.52 -1.82 -14.84
N ASN A 126 30.69 -2.83 -14.56
CA ASN A 126 29.71 -3.40 -15.49
C ASN A 126 28.29 -3.26 -14.92
N PRO A 127 27.67 -2.08 -15.00
CA PRO A 127 26.41 -1.81 -14.35
C PRO A 127 25.26 -2.63 -14.93
N VAL A 128 24.45 -3.22 -14.05
CA VAL A 128 23.20 -3.91 -14.36
C VAL A 128 22.08 -3.29 -13.53
N LEU A 129 20.99 -2.90 -14.19
CA LEU A 129 19.79 -2.40 -13.49
C LEU A 129 18.98 -3.56 -12.93
N VAL A 130 18.52 -3.40 -11.72
CA VAL A 130 17.56 -4.30 -11.05
C VAL A 130 16.27 -3.51 -10.86
N LEU A 131 15.18 -3.99 -11.43
CA LEU A 131 13.91 -3.28 -11.49
C LEU A 131 12.83 -4.12 -10.79
N LYS A 132 12.02 -3.48 -9.97
CA LYS A 132 10.89 -4.12 -9.28
C LYS A 132 9.72 -3.15 -9.18
N SER A 133 8.50 -3.68 -9.24
CA SER A 133 7.26 -2.97 -8.91
C SER A 133 6.48 -3.79 -7.90
N GLU A 134 5.86 -3.11 -6.93
CA GLU A 134 5.11 -3.76 -5.85
C GLU A 134 3.99 -2.85 -5.34
N GLU A 135 3.06 -3.47 -4.59
CA GLU A 135 2.00 -2.83 -3.84
C GLU A 135 2.00 -3.34 -2.39
N PRO A 136 1.42 -2.61 -1.42
CA PRO A 136 1.39 -3.07 -0.03
C PRO A 136 0.37 -4.20 0.24
N GLY A 137 -0.29 -4.71 -0.78
CA GLY A 137 -1.26 -5.78 -0.69
C GLY A 137 -2.51 -5.41 0.10
N SER A 138 -3.27 -6.43 0.53
CA SER A 138 -4.55 -6.22 1.22
C SER A 138 -4.42 -5.69 2.66
N LYS A 139 -3.19 -5.55 3.20
CA LYS A 139 -2.89 -4.81 4.45
C LYS A 139 -3.35 -3.36 4.33
N GLN A 140 -3.30 -2.78 3.14
CA GLN A 140 -3.76 -1.42 2.88
C GLN A 140 -5.20 -1.16 3.34
N LYS A 141 -6.10 -2.14 3.21
CA LYS A 141 -7.49 -1.99 3.70
C LYS A 141 -7.57 -1.80 5.22
N LEU A 142 -6.71 -2.48 5.97
CA LEU A 142 -6.61 -2.27 7.41
C LEU A 142 -5.95 -0.92 7.72
N ALA A 143 -4.94 -0.53 6.97
CA ALA A 143 -4.29 0.77 7.12
C ALA A 143 -5.29 1.92 6.92
N THR A 144 -6.11 1.89 5.88
CA THR A 144 -7.18 2.87 5.65
C THR A 144 -8.19 2.86 6.81
N ARG A 145 -8.66 1.67 7.21
CA ARG A 145 -9.69 1.51 8.25
C ARG A 145 -9.25 2.02 9.62
N TYR A 146 -7.98 1.85 9.98
CA TYR A 146 -7.43 2.14 11.31
C TYR A 146 -6.46 3.32 11.34
N GLY A 147 -6.30 4.06 10.25
CA GLY A 147 -5.48 5.28 10.19
C GLY A 147 -3.97 5.05 10.13
N TYR A 148 -3.51 3.90 9.65
CA TYR A 148 -2.08 3.57 9.48
C TYR A 148 -1.53 3.98 8.10
N THR A 149 -1.99 5.11 7.57
CA THR A 149 -1.69 5.57 6.19
C THR A 149 -0.20 5.79 5.96
N GLU A 150 0.52 6.35 6.93
CA GLU A 150 1.98 6.54 6.83
C GLU A 150 2.72 5.21 6.92
N SER A 151 2.33 4.33 7.85
CA SER A 151 2.94 3.02 8.06
C SER A 151 2.88 2.10 6.83
N ILE A 152 1.76 2.10 6.10
CA ILE A 152 1.61 1.26 4.90
C ILE A 152 2.56 1.67 3.77
N CYS A 153 2.99 2.94 3.74
CA CYS A 153 3.97 3.43 2.79
C CYS A 153 5.37 2.87 3.08
N HIS A 154 5.72 2.74 4.36
CA HIS A 154 6.95 2.04 4.77
C HIS A 154 6.91 0.56 4.38
N ASP A 155 5.76 -0.10 4.51
CA ASP A 155 5.59 -1.47 4.02
C ASP A 155 5.93 -1.59 2.53
N MET A 156 5.38 -0.73 1.70
CA MET A 156 5.57 -0.75 0.26
C MET A 156 7.03 -0.53 -0.15
N ILE A 157 7.66 0.49 0.40
CA ILE A 157 9.04 0.83 0.03
C ILE A 157 10.03 -0.20 0.59
N ASN A 158 9.85 -0.65 1.84
CA ASN A 158 10.72 -1.66 2.44
C ASN A 158 10.61 -2.99 1.68
N HIS A 159 9.42 -3.39 1.23
CA HIS A 159 9.21 -4.56 0.38
C HIS A 159 10.01 -4.44 -0.92
N LEU A 160 9.85 -3.32 -1.65
CA LEU A 160 10.57 -3.06 -2.90
C LEU A 160 12.08 -3.14 -2.72
N VAL A 161 12.61 -2.48 -1.70
CA VAL A 161 14.05 -2.48 -1.41
C VAL A 161 14.52 -3.88 -1.06
N ASN A 162 13.79 -4.60 -0.21
CA ASN A 162 14.16 -5.96 0.17
C ASN A 162 14.19 -6.92 -1.03
N ASP A 163 13.32 -6.73 -2.02
CA ASP A 163 13.30 -7.55 -3.24
C ASP A 163 14.50 -7.30 -4.16
N ILE A 164 15.01 -6.08 -4.23
CA ILE A 164 16.17 -5.79 -5.09
C ILE A 164 17.51 -6.11 -4.42
N ILE A 165 17.62 -5.94 -3.10
CA ILE A 165 18.88 -6.21 -2.39
C ILE A 165 19.23 -7.69 -2.38
N VAL A 166 18.25 -8.60 -2.48
CA VAL A 166 18.53 -10.04 -2.58
C VAL A 166 19.19 -10.43 -3.89
N MET A 167 19.15 -9.55 -4.89
CA MET A 167 19.91 -9.66 -6.15
C MET A 167 21.30 -9.01 -6.06
N GLY A 168 21.70 -8.52 -4.88
CA GLY A 168 22.94 -7.79 -4.67
C GLY A 168 22.88 -6.31 -5.03
N ALA A 169 21.71 -5.76 -5.35
CA ALA A 169 21.56 -4.41 -5.84
C ALA A 169 21.57 -3.35 -4.73
N LYS A 170 22.20 -2.21 -5.04
CA LYS A 170 22.07 -0.96 -4.30
C LYS A 170 20.79 -0.25 -4.75
N PRO A 171 19.90 0.16 -3.84
CA PRO A 171 18.73 0.97 -4.16
C PRO A 171 19.15 2.33 -4.74
N LEU A 172 18.42 2.83 -5.74
CA LEU A 172 18.68 4.14 -6.36
C LEU A 172 17.48 5.06 -6.28
N ALA A 173 16.42 4.74 -7.01
CA ALA A 173 15.33 5.65 -7.27
C ALA A 173 13.97 4.94 -7.22
N VAL A 174 12.98 5.61 -6.64
CA VAL A 174 11.61 5.14 -6.51
C VAL A 174 10.67 6.09 -7.27
N LEU A 175 9.71 5.50 -7.96
CA LEU A 175 8.54 6.16 -8.54
C LEU A 175 7.30 5.57 -7.89
N ASP A 176 6.40 6.43 -7.39
CA ASP A 176 5.14 6.00 -6.79
C ASP A 176 3.93 6.26 -7.70
N THR A 177 2.82 5.59 -7.42
CA THR A 177 1.52 5.90 -8.01
C THR A 177 0.45 5.85 -6.93
N ILE A 178 -0.29 6.95 -6.81
CA ILE A 178 -1.39 7.11 -5.88
C ILE A 178 -2.68 7.24 -6.68
N ILE A 179 -3.59 6.27 -6.57
CA ILE A 179 -4.91 6.33 -7.19
C ILE A 179 -5.94 6.47 -6.07
N CYS A 180 -6.79 7.49 -6.11
CA CYS A 180 -7.78 7.73 -5.05
C CYS A 180 -9.15 8.12 -5.61
N GLY A 181 -10.20 7.87 -4.85
CA GLY A 181 -11.56 8.26 -5.21
C GLY A 181 -11.79 9.77 -5.06
N ASN A 182 -11.08 10.38 -4.11
CA ASN A 182 -11.00 11.83 -3.89
C ASN A 182 -9.65 12.17 -3.25
N ALA A 183 -9.11 13.35 -3.56
CA ALA A 183 -7.84 13.80 -2.99
C ALA A 183 -8.08 14.50 -1.64
N GLU A 184 -8.03 13.74 -0.54
CA GLU A 184 -8.01 14.31 0.80
C GLU A 184 -6.59 14.73 1.16
N LYS A 185 -6.41 16.04 1.38
CA LYS A 185 -5.10 16.68 1.55
C LYS A 185 -4.25 16.02 2.64
N ASP A 186 -4.82 15.73 3.80
CA ASP A 186 -4.07 15.15 4.93
C ASP A 186 -3.69 13.68 4.65
N THR A 187 -4.55 12.92 3.99
CA THR A 187 -4.27 11.55 3.55
C THR A 187 -3.11 11.53 2.54
N ILE A 188 -3.18 12.37 1.50
CA ILE A 188 -2.11 12.45 0.48
C ILE A 188 -0.79 12.91 1.11
N ARG A 189 -0.83 13.88 2.03
CA ARG A 189 0.36 14.31 2.78
C ARG A 189 1.00 13.16 3.54
N SER A 190 0.20 12.38 4.29
CA SER A 190 0.68 11.23 5.05
C SER A 190 1.29 10.16 4.15
N ILE A 191 0.69 9.91 2.99
CA ILE A 191 1.21 8.96 2.00
C ILE A 191 2.58 9.41 1.50
N ILE A 192 2.70 10.62 0.95
CA ILE A 192 3.95 11.10 0.35
C ILE A 192 5.04 11.25 1.42
N LYS A 193 4.70 11.71 2.62
CA LYS A 193 5.62 11.76 3.75
C LYS A 193 6.16 10.36 4.07
N GLY A 194 5.29 9.37 4.27
CA GLY A 194 5.69 8.00 4.58
C GLY A 194 6.57 7.36 3.50
N ILE A 195 6.24 7.56 2.22
CA ILE A 195 7.07 7.11 1.09
C ILE A 195 8.45 7.78 1.13
N SER A 196 8.50 9.11 1.27
CA SER A 196 9.76 9.87 1.30
C SER A 196 10.65 9.49 2.47
N GLU A 197 10.07 9.31 3.67
CA GLU A 197 10.80 8.89 4.87
C GLU A 197 11.37 7.48 4.71
N SER A 198 10.57 6.54 4.20
CA SER A 198 11.02 5.18 3.96
C SER A 198 12.11 5.11 2.88
N CYS A 199 12.02 5.89 1.80
CA CYS A 199 13.08 6.00 0.82
C CYS A 199 14.39 6.49 1.46
N ARG A 200 14.32 7.52 2.32
CA ARG A 200 15.49 8.06 3.03
C ARG A 200 16.11 7.05 4.00
N GLU A 201 15.26 6.29 4.70
CA GLU A 201 15.71 5.19 5.57
C GLU A 201 16.47 4.12 4.81
N ASN A 202 16.07 3.84 3.59
CA ASN A 202 16.68 2.86 2.70
C ASN A 202 17.76 3.44 1.76
N GLU A 203 18.16 4.68 1.98
CA GLU A 203 19.23 5.35 1.21
C GLU A 203 18.93 5.40 -0.30
N CYS A 204 17.66 5.57 -0.69
CA CYS A 204 17.23 5.79 -2.06
C CYS A 204 16.41 7.07 -2.20
N ASP A 205 16.18 7.51 -3.43
CA ASP A 205 15.52 8.78 -3.73
C ASP A 205 14.08 8.53 -4.22
N LEU A 206 13.11 9.25 -3.66
CA LEU A 206 11.81 9.41 -4.29
C LEU A 206 11.97 10.49 -5.37
N VAL A 207 11.98 10.10 -6.63
CA VAL A 207 12.33 11.00 -7.76
C VAL A 207 11.12 11.50 -8.55
N GLY A 208 9.94 10.95 -8.30
CA GLY A 208 8.70 11.33 -8.96
C GLY A 208 7.62 10.29 -8.75
N GLY A 209 6.50 10.49 -9.41
CA GLY A 209 5.36 9.59 -9.35
C GLY A 209 4.14 10.15 -10.05
N GLU A 210 2.99 9.51 -9.85
CA GLU A 210 1.71 9.92 -10.42
C GLU A 210 0.63 9.94 -9.33
N MET A 211 -0.21 10.96 -9.37
CA MET A 211 -1.42 11.04 -8.55
C MET A 211 -2.65 11.17 -9.44
N SER A 212 -3.54 10.19 -9.39
CA SER A 212 -4.76 10.13 -10.18
C SER A 212 -6.00 10.09 -9.30
N ILE A 213 -6.93 11.01 -9.55
CA ILE A 213 -8.23 11.04 -8.88
C ILE A 213 -9.24 10.38 -9.82
N GLN A 214 -9.85 9.27 -9.39
CA GLN A 214 -10.72 8.44 -10.20
C GLN A 214 -12.08 8.20 -9.51
N PRO A 215 -12.97 9.20 -9.50
CA PRO A 215 -14.31 9.08 -8.90
C PRO A 215 -15.12 7.99 -9.62
N GLY A 216 -15.75 7.11 -8.86
CA GLY A 216 -16.54 5.99 -9.40
C GLY A 216 -15.74 4.75 -9.81
N VAL A 217 -14.39 4.82 -9.81
CA VAL A 217 -13.49 3.66 -9.98
C VAL A 217 -12.92 3.25 -8.62
N VAL A 218 -12.51 4.22 -7.81
CA VAL A 218 -12.11 4.03 -6.42
C VAL A 218 -13.15 4.74 -5.54
N ASP A 219 -13.54 4.11 -4.43
CA ASP A 219 -14.50 4.67 -3.51
C ASP A 219 -13.95 5.91 -2.79
N LYS A 220 -14.84 6.83 -2.41
CA LYS A 220 -14.45 8.03 -1.68
C LYS A 220 -13.85 7.67 -0.32
N GLY A 221 -12.65 8.18 -0.05
CA GLY A 221 -11.87 7.88 1.15
C GLY A 221 -10.93 6.68 0.99
N ASP A 222 -11.08 5.90 -0.08
CA ASP A 222 -10.15 4.82 -0.41
C ASP A 222 -9.04 5.33 -1.37
N TYR A 223 -7.91 4.62 -1.30
CA TYR A 223 -6.77 4.84 -2.19
C TYR A 223 -6.07 3.52 -2.52
N VAL A 224 -5.39 3.48 -3.65
CA VAL A 224 -4.55 2.37 -4.09
C VAL A 224 -3.13 2.90 -4.28
N LEU A 225 -2.17 2.25 -3.65
CA LEU A 225 -0.75 2.58 -3.72
C LEU A 225 0.00 1.53 -4.51
N THR A 226 0.92 1.95 -5.35
CA THR A 226 1.93 1.11 -5.97
C THR A 226 3.19 1.93 -6.15
N ALA A 227 4.33 1.28 -6.19
CA ALA A 227 5.60 1.94 -6.49
C ALA A 227 6.51 1.02 -7.30
N SER A 228 7.47 1.65 -7.96
CA SER A 228 8.53 0.95 -8.69
C SER A 228 9.88 1.47 -8.24
N ILE A 229 10.86 0.58 -8.16
CA ILE A 229 12.23 0.91 -7.76
C ILE A 229 13.21 0.50 -8.85
N ALA A 230 14.22 1.34 -9.07
CA ALA A 230 15.43 1.00 -9.80
C ALA A 230 16.57 0.85 -8.80
N GLY A 231 17.29 -0.26 -8.90
CA GLY A 231 18.57 -0.50 -8.22
C GLY A 231 19.65 -0.79 -9.23
N ILE A 232 20.90 -0.84 -8.75
CA ILE A 232 22.07 -1.10 -9.58
C ILE A 232 22.99 -2.12 -8.89
N VAL A 233 23.58 -2.99 -9.69
CA VAL A 233 24.59 -3.95 -9.24
C VAL A 233 25.68 -4.09 -10.29
N ASP A 234 26.92 -4.36 -9.88
CA ASP A 234 27.94 -4.78 -10.81
C ASP A 234 27.66 -6.22 -11.27
N ARG A 235 27.80 -6.49 -12.58
CA ARG A 235 27.54 -7.81 -13.17
C ARG A 235 28.21 -8.95 -12.41
N GLU A 236 29.45 -8.74 -11.96
CA GLU A 236 30.24 -9.74 -11.25
C GLU A 236 29.81 -9.96 -9.78
N LYS A 237 28.97 -9.03 -9.26
CA LYS A 237 28.47 -9.06 -7.88
C LYS A 237 26.99 -9.45 -7.78
N ILE A 238 26.37 -9.85 -8.90
CA ILE A 238 24.97 -10.33 -8.89
C ILE A 238 24.85 -11.56 -7.98
N ILE A 239 23.85 -11.53 -7.12
CA ILE A 239 23.47 -12.66 -6.26
C ILE A 239 22.26 -13.35 -6.91
N ASP A 240 22.51 -14.39 -7.68
CA ASP A 240 21.49 -15.17 -8.42
C ASP A 240 21.35 -16.62 -7.94
N GLY A 241 22.11 -16.98 -6.89
CA GLY A 241 22.13 -18.34 -6.36
C GLY A 241 23.03 -19.32 -7.10
N SER A 242 23.67 -18.94 -8.21
CA SER A 242 24.55 -19.81 -9.01
C SER A 242 25.79 -20.28 -8.24
N LYS A 243 26.19 -19.58 -7.19
CA LYS A 243 27.34 -19.91 -6.33
C LYS A 243 26.96 -20.84 -5.17
N ILE A 244 25.69 -21.13 -4.96
CA ILE A 244 25.21 -22.00 -3.87
C ILE A 244 25.75 -23.42 -4.07
N GLN A 245 26.34 -23.97 -3.02
CA GLN A 245 26.94 -25.30 -3.04
C GLN A 245 26.63 -26.09 -1.77
N ALA A 246 26.79 -27.41 -1.84
CA ALA A 246 26.61 -28.27 -0.66
C ALA A 246 27.63 -27.92 0.43
N GLY A 247 27.17 -27.83 1.66
CA GLY A 247 27.94 -27.39 2.82
C GLY A 247 27.74 -25.93 3.20
N ASP A 248 27.13 -25.12 2.32
CA ASP A 248 26.78 -23.74 2.64
C ASP A 248 25.78 -23.68 3.80
N LYS A 249 25.87 -22.64 4.62
CA LYS A 249 24.98 -22.44 5.76
C LYS A 249 23.85 -21.50 5.39
N VAL A 250 22.68 -21.80 5.93
CA VAL A 250 21.46 -21.02 5.75
C VAL A 250 21.20 -20.21 7.00
N LEU A 251 21.29 -18.88 6.89
CA LEU A 251 21.05 -17.94 7.96
C LEU A 251 19.64 -17.35 7.84
N ALA A 252 18.92 -17.23 8.96
CA ALA A 252 17.70 -16.45 9.06
C ALA A 252 18.02 -15.08 9.62
N VAL A 253 17.39 -14.04 9.07
CA VAL A 253 17.31 -12.70 9.66
C VAL A 253 15.88 -12.49 10.13
N ALA A 254 15.71 -12.13 11.39
CA ALA A 254 14.41 -12.02 12.02
C ALA A 254 13.50 -10.99 11.35
N SER A 255 12.21 -11.30 11.24
CA SER A 255 11.16 -10.34 10.94
C SER A 255 10.58 -9.72 12.22
N ASN A 256 10.02 -8.54 12.12
CA ASN A 256 9.30 -7.88 13.23
C ASN A 256 7.82 -8.27 13.30
N GLY A 257 7.35 -9.16 12.43
CA GLY A 257 5.96 -9.58 12.30
C GLY A 257 5.59 -10.06 10.89
N LEU A 258 4.34 -9.83 10.50
CA LEU A 258 3.74 -10.39 9.29
C LEU A 258 4.31 -9.81 7.99
N HIS A 259 4.90 -8.60 8.07
CA HIS A 259 5.25 -7.81 6.89
C HIS A 259 3.98 -7.47 6.07
N THR A 260 3.89 -7.92 4.82
CA THR A 260 2.75 -7.62 3.91
C THR A 260 1.98 -8.86 3.47
N ASN A 261 2.29 -10.05 4.00
CA ASN A 261 1.70 -11.31 3.55
C ASN A 261 0.69 -11.89 4.54
N GLY A 262 -0.24 -12.71 4.02
CA GLY A 262 -1.25 -13.39 4.83
C GLY A 262 -2.44 -12.51 5.27
N TYR A 263 -2.55 -11.27 4.81
CA TYR A 263 -3.58 -10.32 5.28
C TYR A 263 -5.01 -10.69 4.87
N SER A 264 -5.22 -11.51 3.86
CA SER A 264 -6.54 -12.04 3.56
C SER A 264 -7.05 -12.92 4.69
N LEU A 265 -6.18 -13.78 5.26
CA LEU A 265 -6.50 -14.61 6.41
C LEU A 265 -6.67 -13.76 7.68
N VAL A 266 -5.78 -12.80 7.93
CA VAL A 266 -5.86 -11.90 9.08
C VAL A 266 -7.16 -11.09 9.07
N ARG A 267 -7.54 -10.53 7.92
CA ARG A 267 -8.80 -9.79 7.77
C ARG A 267 -10.01 -10.67 8.02
N PHE A 268 -10.01 -11.88 7.46
CA PHE A 268 -11.08 -12.85 7.72
C PHE A 268 -11.21 -13.19 9.21
N LEU A 269 -10.07 -13.36 9.90
CA LEU A 269 -10.03 -13.60 11.33
C LEU A 269 -10.61 -12.41 12.13
N MET A 270 -10.20 -11.18 11.79
CA MET A 270 -10.70 -9.95 12.42
C MET A 270 -12.19 -9.71 12.15
N ASP A 271 -12.67 -10.01 10.96
CA ASP A 271 -14.10 -9.86 10.61
C ASP A 271 -14.96 -10.91 11.36
N SER A 272 -14.39 -12.11 11.60
CA SER A 272 -15.06 -13.18 12.37
C SER A 272 -15.05 -12.93 13.88
N MET A 273 -14.04 -12.25 14.40
CA MET A 273 -13.83 -11.94 15.81
C MET A 273 -13.38 -10.48 16.00
N PRO A 274 -14.29 -9.50 15.87
CA PRO A 274 -13.91 -8.07 15.85
C PRO A 274 -13.19 -7.58 17.12
N GLN A 275 -13.41 -8.25 18.27
CA GLN A 275 -12.80 -7.90 19.55
C GLN A 275 -11.28 -8.12 19.58
N ILE A 276 -10.74 -9.04 18.75
CA ILE A 276 -9.32 -9.42 18.81
C ILE A 276 -8.36 -8.26 18.52
N GLN A 277 -8.81 -7.25 17.80
CA GLN A 277 -7.99 -6.08 17.49
C GLN A 277 -7.39 -5.42 18.75
N ASN A 278 -8.10 -5.48 19.88
CA ASN A 278 -7.71 -4.86 21.15
C ASN A 278 -7.08 -5.87 22.13
N GLU A 279 -6.99 -7.16 21.77
CA GLU A 279 -6.39 -8.16 22.65
C GLU A 279 -4.87 -7.99 22.70
N MET A 280 -4.32 -8.11 23.92
CA MET A 280 -2.88 -7.94 24.14
C MET A 280 -2.09 -9.17 23.73
N ILE A 281 -1.05 -8.94 22.94
CA ILE A 281 -0.05 -9.94 22.57
C ILE A 281 1.30 -9.48 23.15
N GLY A 282 1.60 -9.94 24.36
CA GLY A 282 2.75 -9.43 25.09
C GLY A 282 2.51 -7.97 25.52
N THR A 283 3.29 -7.03 24.99
CA THR A 283 3.24 -5.61 25.34
C THR A 283 2.46 -4.73 24.35
N GLU A 284 1.92 -5.30 23.31
CA GLU A 284 1.20 -4.59 22.23
C GLU A 284 -0.15 -5.26 21.93
N THR A 285 -1.08 -4.55 21.32
CA THR A 285 -2.35 -5.11 20.86
C THR A 285 -2.15 -5.94 19.59
N PHE A 286 -3.12 -6.82 19.29
CA PHE A 286 -3.11 -7.57 18.03
C PHE A 286 -3.04 -6.64 16.82
N LEU A 287 -3.82 -5.54 16.85
CA LEU A 287 -3.81 -4.55 15.78
C LEU A 287 -2.41 -3.92 15.60
N GLU A 288 -1.78 -3.48 16.69
CA GLU A 288 -0.42 -2.91 16.62
C GLU A 288 0.58 -3.95 16.08
N ALA A 289 0.51 -5.19 16.54
CA ALA A 289 1.40 -6.26 16.09
C ALA A 289 1.30 -6.54 14.59
N ILE A 290 0.07 -6.61 14.05
CA ILE A 290 -0.14 -6.84 12.62
C ILE A 290 0.12 -5.60 11.74
N MET A 291 0.04 -4.39 12.31
CA MET A 291 0.26 -3.15 11.55
C MET A 291 1.70 -2.65 11.58
N LYS A 292 2.63 -3.38 12.22
CA LYS A 292 4.06 -3.06 12.13
C LYS A 292 4.52 -2.95 10.68
N PRO A 293 5.30 -1.92 10.34
CA PRO A 293 5.89 -1.80 9.02
C PRO A 293 6.83 -2.97 8.71
N HIS A 294 6.97 -3.28 7.46
CA HIS A 294 7.93 -4.24 6.92
C HIS A 294 9.36 -3.86 7.36
N THR A 295 10.15 -4.83 7.80
CA THR A 295 11.53 -4.58 8.26
C THR A 295 12.43 -4.11 7.11
N PRO A 296 13.13 -2.96 7.24
CA PRO A 296 14.08 -2.46 6.24
C PRO A 296 15.45 -3.15 6.40
N TYR A 297 15.75 -4.14 5.56
CA TYR A 297 16.98 -4.92 5.71
C TYR A 297 18.22 -4.30 5.06
N TYR A 298 18.07 -3.30 4.18
CA TYR A 298 19.20 -2.77 3.39
C TYR A 298 20.40 -2.36 4.24
N LYS A 299 20.19 -1.58 5.30
CA LYS A 299 21.30 -1.13 6.18
C LYS A 299 22.04 -2.27 6.86
N ALA A 300 21.35 -3.37 7.14
CA ALA A 300 21.95 -4.54 7.77
C ALA A 300 22.80 -5.35 6.78
N VAL A 301 22.39 -5.39 5.51
CA VAL A 301 23.03 -6.25 4.51
C VAL A 301 23.95 -5.50 3.55
N LYS A 302 23.89 -4.18 3.42
CA LYS A 302 24.68 -3.42 2.44
C LYS A 302 26.20 -3.68 2.55
N GLY A 303 26.69 -3.94 3.75
CA GLY A 303 28.12 -4.27 3.98
C GLY A 303 28.54 -5.66 3.55
N ILE A 304 27.60 -6.53 3.22
CA ILE A 304 27.88 -7.90 2.77
C ILE A 304 27.52 -8.12 1.29
N LEU A 305 26.84 -7.17 0.66
CA LEU A 305 26.50 -7.26 -0.76
C LEU A 305 27.79 -7.28 -1.59
N GLY A 306 27.89 -8.26 -2.49
CA GLY A 306 29.07 -8.46 -3.33
C GLY A 306 30.25 -9.17 -2.66
N LEU A 307 30.13 -9.60 -1.39
CA LEU A 307 31.14 -10.51 -0.81
C LEU A 307 31.07 -11.87 -1.50
N PRO A 308 32.24 -12.43 -1.91
CA PRO A 308 32.27 -13.74 -2.57
C PRO A 308 31.65 -14.88 -1.73
N SER A 309 31.68 -14.73 -0.42
CA SER A 309 31.15 -15.72 0.54
C SER A 309 29.63 -15.66 0.73
N VAL A 310 28.92 -14.70 0.12
CA VAL A 310 27.46 -14.67 0.06
C VAL A 310 27.03 -15.29 -1.26
N HIS A 311 26.47 -16.48 -1.19
CA HIS A 311 26.13 -17.28 -2.38
C HIS A 311 24.67 -17.13 -2.81
N GLY A 312 23.78 -16.74 -1.90
CA GLY A 312 22.36 -16.54 -2.19
C GLY A 312 21.66 -15.73 -1.13
N MET A 313 20.58 -15.07 -1.50
CA MET A 313 19.68 -14.38 -0.59
C MET A 313 18.23 -14.58 -1.04
N ALA A 314 17.30 -14.59 -0.09
CA ALA A 314 15.88 -14.67 -0.38
C ALA A 314 15.07 -13.80 0.60
N HIS A 315 14.21 -12.95 0.07
CA HIS A 315 13.22 -12.20 0.84
C HIS A 315 12.01 -13.11 1.07
N ILE A 316 11.64 -13.33 2.33
CA ILE A 316 10.56 -14.24 2.67
C ILE A 316 9.22 -13.51 2.65
N THR A 317 8.50 -13.70 1.54
CA THR A 317 7.21 -13.09 1.23
C THR A 317 6.11 -14.15 1.07
N GLY A 318 5.11 -13.89 0.22
CA GLY A 318 4.06 -14.87 -0.09
C GLY A 318 4.63 -16.16 -0.68
N GLY A 319 4.28 -17.29 -0.07
CA GLY A 319 4.84 -18.60 -0.40
C GLY A 319 5.88 -19.13 0.58
N GLY A 320 6.27 -18.30 1.58
CA GLY A 320 7.21 -18.71 2.65
C GLY A 320 8.63 -18.96 2.14
N ILE A 321 9.36 -19.82 2.84
CA ILE A 321 10.73 -20.20 2.46
C ILE A 321 10.66 -21.22 1.32
N GLN A 322 10.80 -20.74 0.08
CA GLN A 322 10.86 -21.58 -1.12
C GLN A 322 12.06 -21.13 -1.97
N GLY A 323 12.80 -22.06 -2.51
CA GLY A 323 13.92 -21.75 -3.39
C GLY A 323 14.45 -23.00 -4.08
N LYS A 324 15.02 -22.85 -5.27
CA LYS A 324 15.58 -23.94 -6.05
C LYS A 324 16.99 -23.62 -6.51
N PRO A 325 18.02 -24.21 -5.93
CA PRO A 325 19.19 -24.56 -6.71
C PRO A 325 18.95 -25.94 -7.35
N ASP A 326 19.18 -26.09 -8.65
CA ASP A 326 19.05 -27.37 -9.33
C ASP A 326 19.99 -28.43 -8.71
N GLY A 327 19.43 -29.56 -8.29
CA GLY A 327 20.17 -30.66 -7.70
C GLY A 327 20.68 -30.48 -6.26
N LEU A 328 20.31 -29.35 -5.64
CA LEU A 328 20.62 -29.04 -4.24
C LEU A 328 19.34 -28.87 -3.44
N SER A 329 19.42 -29.02 -2.11
CA SER A 329 18.33 -28.76 -1.17
C SER A 329 18.81 -27.89 -0.03
N ALA A 330 17.95 -26.98 0.41
CA ALA A 330 18.11 -26.33 1.69
C ALA A 330 17.41 -27.19 2.77
N ARG A 331 18.17 -27.75 3.70
CA ARG A 331 17.66 -28.48 4.86
C ARG A 331 17.51 -27.50 6.02
N ILE A 332 16.26 -27.18 6.39
CA ILE A 332 15.90 -26.15 7.37
C ILE A 332 15.39 -26.83 8.64
N ASN A 333 16.03 -26.57 9.76
CA ASN A 333 15.56 -27.01 11.07
C ASN A 333 14.60 -25.96 11.66
N LEU A 334 13.31 -26.29 11.67
CA LEU A 334 12.25 -25.41 12.17
C LEU A 334 12.35 -25.10 13.66
N ASP A 335 12.92 -25.99 14.48
CA ASP A 335 13.12 -25.77 15.92
C ASP A 335 14.03 -24.56 16.23
N ARG A 336 14.86 -24.17 15.26
CA ARG A 336 15.76 -23.02 15.39
C ARG A 336 15.09 -21.68 15.08
N ILE A 337 13.90 -21.69 14.49
CA ILE A 337 13.19 -20.46 14.13
C ILE A 337 12.50 -19.87 15.35
N VAL A 338 12.81 -18.62 15.65
CA VAL A 338 12.16 -17.84 16.71
C VAL A 338 10.84 -17.30 16.18
N VAL A 339 9.73 -17.93 16.58
CA VAL A 339 8.38 -17.56 16.13
C VAL A 339 7.83 -16.41 16.98
N PRO A 340 7.61 -15.22 16.42
CA PRO A 340 6.98 -14.08 17.13
C PRO A 340 5.58 -14.40 17.66
N PRO A 341 5.18 -13.81 18.80
CA PRO A 341 3.89 -14.11 19.45
C PRO A 341 2.66 -13.91 18.55
N VAL A 342 2.69 -12.96 17.63
CA VAL A 342 1.59 -12.70 16.70
C VAL A 342 1.24 -13.89 15.83
N PHE A 343 2.24 -14.68 15.39
CA PHE A 343 1.97 -15.89 14.60
C PHE A 343 1.36 -17.02 15.45
N LYS A 344 1.83 -17.15 16.69
CA LYS A 344 1.24 -18.09 17.66
C LYS A 344 -0.23 -17.74 17.92
N TYR A 345 -0.52 -16.47 18.06
CA TYR A 345 -1.87 -15.96 18.25
C TYR A 345 -2.77 -16.25 17.04
N ILE A 346 -2.31 -15.94 15.80
CA ILE A 346 -3.06 -16.22 14.57
C ILE A 346 -3.32 -17.72 14.42
N LYS A 347 -2.30 -18.55 14.62
CA LYS A 347 -2.42 -20.01 14.54
C LYS A 347 -3.46 -20.56 15.50
N SER A 348 -3.42 -20.13 16.76
CA SER A 348 -4.30 -20.63 17.81
C SER A 348 -5.74 -20.15 17.61
N ASN A 349 -5.98 -18.86 17.40
CA ASN A 349 -7.32 -18.30 17.26
C ASN A 349 -7.96 -18.61 15.90
N GLY A 350 -7.16 -18.73 14.85
CA GLY A 350 -7.63 -19.13 13.52
C GLY A 350 -7.66 -20.64 13.31
N ASN A 351 -7.22 -21.45 14.29
CA ASN A 351 -7.02 -22.90 14.15
C ASN A 351 -6.29 -23.27 12.84
N VAL A 352 -5.24 -22.52 12.53
CA VAL A 352 -4.49 -22.65 11.26
C VAL A 352 -3.51 -23.80 11.37
N ALA A 353 -3.52 -24.72 10.42
CA ALA A 353 -2.58 -25.83 10.35
C ALA A 353 -1.15 -25.32 10.13
N GLU A 354 -0.14 -26.01 10.68
CA GLU A 354 1.26 -25.59 10.60
C GLU A 354 1.77 -25.43 9.15
N ASN A 355 1.42 -26.35 8.29
CA ASN A 355 1.79 -26.25 6.86
C ASN A 355 1.18 -25.04 6.17
N GLU A 356 -0.01 -24.62 6.59
CA GLU A 356 -0.65 -23.40 6.07
C GLU A 356 0.02 -22.14 6.63
N MET A 357 0.45 -22.17 7.90
CA MET A 357 1.25 -21.10 8.50
C MET A 357 2.56 -20.90 7.74
N LEU A 358 3.31 -21.98 7.49
CA LEU A 358 4.58 -21.98 6.75
C LEU A 358 4.42 -21.53 5.28
N ARG A 359 3.27 -21.81 4.67
CA ARG A 359 2.96 -21.43 3.29
C ARG A 359 2.55 -19.97 3.16
N THR A 360 1.86 -19.43 4.18
CA THR A 360 1.22 -18.13 4.13
C THR A 360 2.08 -17.03 4.74
N PHE A 361 2.82 -17.33 5.79
CA PHE A 361 3.54 -16.37 6.61
C PHE A 361 5.05 -16.64 6.64
N ASN A 362 5.81 -15.61 6.96
CA ASN A 362 7.25 -15.69 7.18
C ASN A 362 7.63 -16.37 8.52
N CYS A 363 6.67 -16.55 9.43
CA CYS A 363 6.81 -17.18 10.76
C CYS A 363 7.99 -16.68 11.59
N GLY A 364 8.46 -15.44 11.36
CA GLY A 364 9.57 -14.84 12.10
C GLY A 364 10.87 -14.72 11.31
N VAL A 365 10.92 -15.21 10.07
CA VAL A 365 12.08 -15.11 9.19
C VAL A 365 11.75 -14.17 8.02
N GLY A 366 12.29 -12.97 8.01
CA GLY A 366 12.03 -12.01 6.93
C GLY A 366 13.01 -12.10 5.77
N LEU A 367 14.27 -12.47 6.05
CA LEU A 367 15.30 -12.65 5.05
C LEU A 367 16.09 -13.93 5.31
N VAL A 368 16.45 -14.65 4.26
CA VAL A 368 17.35 -15.80 4.31
C VAL A 368 18.62 -15.47 3.54
N ILE A 369 19.77 -15.84 4.08
CA ILE A 369 21.08 -15.65 3.45
C ILE A 369 21.80 -16.98 3.42
N VAL A 370 22.28 -17.38 2.25
CA VAL A 370 23.10 -18.59 2.05
C VAL A 370 24.56 -18.16 1.93
N VAL A 371 25.40 -18.71 2.81
CA VAL A 371 26.79 -18.27 2.92
C VAL A 371 27.74 -19.48 2.98
N GLU A 372 28.98 -19.26 2.57
CA GLU A 372 30.08 -20.21 2.85
C GLU A 372 30.14 -20.58 4.33
N ALA A 373 30.40 -21.86 4.65
CA ALA A 373 30.43 -22.34 6.04
C ALA A 373 31.41 -21.54 6.94
N GLN A 374 32.55 -21.13 6.39
CA GLN A 374 33.59 -20.37 7.12
C GLN A 374 33.16 -18.91 7.38
N ALA A 375 32.24 -18.38 6.61
CA ALA A 375 31.76 -17.02 6.73
C ALA A 375 30.54 -16.86 7.65
N GLU A 376 29.89 -17.96 8.06
CA GLU A 376 28.68 -17.98 8.89
C GLU A 376 28.76 -17.03 10.08
N THR A 377 29.76 -17.20 10.94
CA THR A 377 29.89 -16.43 12.18
C THR A 377 30.15 -14.93 11.92
N ILE A 378 30.94 -14.60 10.91
CA ILE A 378 31.30 -13.22 10.59
C ILE A 378 30.08 -12.49 10.03
N ILE A 379 29.37 -13.09 9.08
CA ILE A 379 28.20 -12.51 8.44
C ILE A 379 27.03 -12.41 9.43
N SER A 380 26.76 -13.48 10.17
CA SER A 380 25.71 -13.47 11.21
C SER A 380 25.95 -12.35 12.23
N LYS A 381 27.19 -12.20 12.74
CA LYS A 381 27.55 -11.15 13.69
C LYS A 381 27.41 -9.74 13.09
N ALA A 382 27.79 -9.54 11.84
CA ALA A 382 27.64 -8.24 11.16
C ALA A 382 26.18 -7.80 11.08
N ILE A 383 25.28 -8.72 10.72
CA ILE A 383 23.84 -8.47 10.61
C ILE A 383 23.21 -8.31 12.00
N SER A 384 23.69 -9.05 13.00
CA SER A 384 23.16 -9.03 14.38
C SER A 384 23.35 -7.68 15.09
N ASN A 385 24.13 -6.76 14.53
CA ASN A 385 24.16 -5.37 14.99
C ASN A 385 22.86 -4.60 14.70
N PHE A 386 22.00 -5.12 13.81
CA PHE A 386 20.73 -4.50 13.38
C PHE A 386 19.52 -5.38 13.73
N TYR A 387 19.56 -6.67 13.36
CA TYR A 387 18.49 -7.63 13.53
C TYR A 387 19.06 -8.98 13.95
N GLU A 388 18.33 -9.75 14.75
CA GLU A 388 18.75 -11.11 15.06
C GLU A 388 19.03 -11.90 13.78
N CYS A 389 20.22 -12.50 13.72
CA CYS A 389 20.66 -13.33 12.61
C CYS A 389 21.30 -14.61 13.15
N TYR A 390 20.77 -15.75 12.75
CA TYR A 390 21.15 -17.06 13.30
C TYR A 390 21.05 -18.16 12.25
N PRO A 391 21.85 -19.25 12.38
CA PRO A 391 21.80 -20.38 11.45
C PRO A 391 20.55 -21.23 11.67
N ILE A 392 19.83 -21.50 10.58
CA ILE A 392 18.63 -22.36 10.59
C ILE A 392 18.80 -23.65 9.80
N GLY A 393 19.87 -23.78 9.03
CA GLY A 393 20.07 -24.99 8.20
C GLY A 393 21.33 -24.97 7.38
N GLU A 394 21.38 -25.88 6.43
CA GLU A 394 22.48 -26.02 5.49
C GLU A 394 22.02 -26.51 4.12
N VAL A 395 22.85 -26.32 3.12
CA VAL A 395 22.64 -26.81 1.76
C VAL A 395 23.24 -28.21 1.61
N VAL A 396 22.46 -29.15 1.09
CA VAL A 396 22.85 -30.57 0.89
C VAL A 396 22.60 -31.02 -0.55
N LYS A 397 23.21 -32.15 -0.92
CA LYS A 397 23.03 -32.79 -2.25
C LYS A 397 21.99 -33.92 -2.12
N ASP A 398 20.72 -33.62 -2.21
CA ASP A 398 19.66 -34.64 -2.22
C ASP A 398 18.55 -34.42 -3.26
N GLY A 399 18.61 -33.31 -4.02
CA GLY A 399 17.75 -33.06 -5.18
C GLY A 399 16.31 -32.60 -4.92
N ALA A 400 15.92 -32.49 -3.65
CA ALA A 400 14.63 -31.90 -3.24
C ALA A 400 14.79 -30.39 -3.02
N SER A 401 13.78 -29.55 -3.24
CA SER A 401 13.93 -28.09 -3.18
C SER A 401 14.28 -27.55 -1.77
N VAL A 402 13.33 -27.58 -0.85
CA VAL A 402 13.50 -27.22 0.58
C VAL A 402 12.95 -28.38 1.41
N VAL A 403 13.71 -28.81 2.40
CA VAL A 403 13.32 -29.87 3.34
C VAL A 403 13.23 -29.27 4.72
N PHE A 404 12.05 -29.32 5.33
CA PHE A 404 11.85 -28.92 6.71
C PHE A 404 12.05 -30.11 7.65
N GLU A 405 12.88 -29.92 8.67
CA GLU A 405 13.10 -30.87 9.77
C GLU A 405 12.50 -30.30 11.05
N ASN A 406 11.93 -31.16 11.87
CA ASN A 406 11.26 -30.81 13.12
C ASN A 406 10.01 -29.95 12.92
N ASN A 407 9.54 -29.27 13.95
CA ASN A 407 8.38 -28.39 13.92
C ASN A 407 8.73 -27.02 14.47
N LEU A 408 7.94 -26.00 14.16
CA LEU A 408 8.06 -24.70 14.78
C LEU A 408 7.63 -24.73 16.25
N ASN A 409 8.30 -23.97 17.09
CA ASN A 409 7.98 -23.80 18.52
C ASN A 409 6.84 -22.82 18.71
N TRP A 410 5.61 -23.32 18.56
CA TRP A 410 4.36 -22.54 18.72
C TRP A 410 4.05 -22.16 20.16
#